data_312c8d0b23be8944a1905209a24b9891
#
_entry.id   312c8d0b23be8944a1905209a24b9891
#
_cell.length_a   1.000
_cell.length_b   1.000
_cell.length_c   1.000
_cell.angle_alpha   90.00
_cell.angle_beta   90.00
_cell.angle_gamma   90.00
#
_symmetry.space_group_name_H-M   'P 1'
#
loop_
_entity.id
_entity.type
_entity.pdbx_description
1 polymer ?
#
loop_
_entity_poly.entity_id
_entity_poly.type
_entity_poly.pdbx_seq_one_letter_code
_entity_poly.pdbx_strand_id
1 'polypeptide(L)'
;DVIMWGIDDAEINDIENNHHNTKYFDVEMNHDVHATKDITCVKDADVVLVAVPSGALDSVLRQVTDLTEKKIIIINVAKGFHPETHQRLSEVIKDLVPEEKREAVVSLIGPSHAEEVILRQLTCLNAVSDNEEAAKTVQKLFSNDYFRVYRNTDVVGAEIGVAIKNIMAIASGILEGIGQGDNARAALMTRGLAEMTRYGVALGGKKETYLGLDGVGDLIVTCTSMHSRNFTTGLQIGKDGSSEKFWKENKRTVEGVAACKVVYEEAHKRGIDMPITDQVYAILYEGKSPEECIKTLMSRSLKPEM
;
A
#
# COMPACT_ATOMS: atom_id res chain seq x y z
N ASP A 1 -21.56 13.36 -7.87
CA ASP A 1 -22.16 12.72 -6.68
C ASP A 1 -21.23 11.60 -6.20
N VAL A 2 -21.07 11.46 -4.89
CA VAL A 2 -20.26 10.42 -4.26
C VAL A 2 -21.15 9.61 -3.33
N ILE A 3 -21.15 8.28 -3.52
CA ILE A 3 -21.86 7.35 -2.66
C ILE A 3 -20.83 6.42 -2.02
N MET A 4 -20.77 6.40 -0.69
CA MET A 4 -19.94 5.49 0.09
C MET A 4 -20.75 4.25 0.46
N TRP A 5 -20.35 3.10 -0.07
CA TRP A 5 -20.92 1.81 0.35
C TRP A 5 -20.08 1.18 1.45
N GLY A 6 -20.75 0.64 2.47
CA GLY A 6 -20.10 -0.07 3.58
C GLY A 6 -21.03 -1.06 4.26
N ILE A 7 -20.51 -1.79 5.26
CA ILE A 7 -21.25 -2.84 5.97
C ILE A 7 -21.55 -2.49 7.44
N ASP A 8 -20.93 -1.46 7.98
CA ASP A 8 -21.07 -1.05 9.38
C ASP A 8 -22.22 -0.03 9.52
N ASP A 9 -23.28 -0.40 10.24
CA ASP A 9 -24.47 0.44 10.41
C ASP A 9 -24.16 1.78 11.11
N ALA A 10 -23.27 1.77 12.09
CA ALA A 10 -22.94 2.97 12.84
C ALA A 10 -22.17 3.96 11.96
N GLU A 11 -21.23 3.48 11.15
CA GLU A 11 -20.46 4.28 10.21
C GLU A 11 -21.34 4.88 9.11
N ILE A 12 -22.22 4.06 8.51
CA ILE A 12 -23.14 4.53 7.47
C ILE A 12 -24.10 5.59 8.03
N ASN A 13 -24.68 5.36 9.21
CA ASN A 13 -25.57 6.32 9.83
C ASN A 13 -24.87 7.64 10.21
N ASP A 14 -23.63 7.57 10.66
CA ASP A 14 -22.86 8.77 11.01
C ASP A 14 -22.55 9.62 9.76
N ILE A 15 -22.13 8.97 8.67
CA ILE A 15 -21.87 9.66 7.40
C ILE A 15 -23.16 10.26 6.83
N GLU A 16 -24.24 9.49 6.74
CA GLU A 16 -25.47 9.92 6.06
C GLU A 16 -26.23 11.01 6.84
N ASN A 17 -26.27 10.91 8.17
CA ASN A 17 -27.08 11.80 8.99
C ASN A 17 -26.32 12.94 9.67
N ASN A 18 -25.04 12.74 9.96
CA ASN A 18 -24.20 13.71 10.67
C ASN A 18 -23.07 14.30 9.81
N HIS A 19 -22.84 13.76 8.61
CA HIS A 19 -21.72 14.12 7.73
C HIS A 19 -20.35 13.98 8.42
N HIS A 20 -20.20 12.97 9.29
CA HIS A 20 -18.98 12.63 10.00
C HIS A 20 -18.66 11.14 9.84
N ASN A 21 -17.41 10.76 10.07
CA ASN A 21 -17.01 9.38 10.27
C ASN A 21 -16.15 9.31 11.55
N THR A 22 -16.81 9.55 12.68
CA THR A 22 -16.18 9.67 14.01
C THR A 22 -15.43 8.41 14.45
N LYS A 23 -15.74 7.26 13.84
CA LYS A 23 -15.00 6.01 14.03
C LYS A 23 -13.51 6.15 13.67
N TYR A 24 -13.19 6.98 12.69
CA TYR A 24 -11.83 7.19 12.19
C TYR A 24 -11.34 8.61 12.42
N PHE A 25 -12.16 9.61 12.07
CA PHE A 25 -11.78 11.01 12.15
C PHE A 25 -12.98 11.88 12.53
N ASP A 26 -12.78 12.80 13.45
CA ASP A 26 -13.79 13.79 13.84
C ASP A 26 -13.64 15.06 12.96
N VAL A 27 -14.01 14.90 11.69
CA VAL A 27 -13.96 15.97 10.68
C VAL A 27 -15.26 15.95 9.90
N GLU A 28 -15.87 17.12 9.73
CA GLU A 28 -17.09 17.28 8.92
C GLU A 28 -16.78 17.00 7.44
N MET A 29 -17.55 16.10 6.86
CA MET A 29 -17.48 15.73 5.45
C MET A 29 -18.36 16.65 4.60
N ASN A 30 -18.12 16.67 3.28
CA ASN A 30 -19.00 17.37 2.35
C ASN A 30 -20.41 16.75 2.39
N HIS A 31 -21.44 17.59 2.48
CA HIS A 31 -22.83 17.19 2.56
C HIS A 31 -23.37 16.53 1.28
N ASP A 32 -22.65 16.63 0.16
CA ASP A 32 -22.95 15.93 -1.10
C ASP A 32 -22.44 14.47 -1.11
N VAL A 33 -21.82 14.01 -0.01
CA VAL A 33 -21.41 12.61 0.16
C VAL A 33 -22.52 11.86 0.88
N HIS A 34 -23.02 10.82 0.22
CA HIS A 34 -24.04 9.91 0.76
C HIS A 34 -23.42 8.57 1.16
N ALA A 35 -24.07 7.88 2.09
CA ALA A 35 -23.61 6.55 2.53
C ALA A 35 -24.75 5.54 2.53
N THR A 36 -24.46 4.30 2.15
CA THR A 36 -25.47 3.22 2.07
C THR A 36 -24.89 1.84 2.31
N LYS A 37 -25.73 0.93 2.78
CA LYS A 37 -25.44 -0.52 2.81
C LYS A 37 -25.92 -1.24 1.55
N ASP A 38 -26.70 -0.58 0.72
CA ASP A 38 -27.20 -1.16 -0.52
C ASP A 38 -26.15 -1.07 -1.63
N ILE A 39 -25.50 -2.20 -1.93
CA ILE A 39 -24.48 -2.27 -2.99
C ILE A 39 -25.06 -2.03 -4.39
N THR A 40 -26.39 -2.06 -4.56
CA THR A 40 -27.00 -1.78 -5.85
C THR A 40 -26.76 -0.36 -6.35
N CYS A 41 -26.30 0.56 -5.50
CA CYS A 41 -25.84 1.90 -5.88
C CYS A 41 -24.75 1.88 -6.96
N VAL A 42 -24.02 0.77 -7.11
CA VAL A 42 -22.95 0.62 -8.11
C VAL A 42 -23.47 0.58 -9.56
N LYS A 43 -24.78 0.28 -9.77
CA LYS A 43 -25.37 0.18 -11.12
C LYS A 43 -25.22 1.45 -11.96
N ASP A 44 -25.32 2.61 -11.30
CA ASP A 44 -25.23 3.92 -11.94
C ASP A 44 -23.81 4.50 -11.94
N ALA A 45 -22.86 3.86 -11.24
CA ALA A 45 -21.51 4.37 -11.11
C ALA A 45 -20.73 4.34 -12.42
N ASP A 46 -20.02 5.42 -12.73
CA ASP A 46 -19.05 5.48 -13.83
C ASP A 46 -17.64 5.10 -13.33
N VAL A 47 -17.38 5.35 -12.04
CA VAL A 47 -16.11 5.08 -11.36
C VAL A 47 -16.39 4.39 -10.04
N VAL A 48 -15.70 3.30 -9.77
CA VAL A 48 -15.77 2.57 -8.50
C VAL A 48 -14.41 2.60 -7.81
N LEU A 49 -14.33 3.26 -6.66
CA LEU A 49 -13.12 3.26 -5.83
C LEU A 49 -13.19 2.10 -4.83
N VAL A 50 -12.24 1.20 -4.90
CA VAL A 50 -12.14 0.02 -4.03
C VAL A 50 -11.19 0.33 -2.88
N ALA A 51 -11.76 0.57 -1.69
CA ALA A 51 -11.05 0.88 -0.46
C ALA A 51 -11.30 -0.16 0.65
N VAL A 52 -11.48 -1.42 0.24
CA VAL A 52 -11.69 -2.53 1.16
C VAL A 52 -10.38 -3.24 1.52
N PRO A 53 -10.30 -3.94 2.66
CA PRO A 53 -9.15 -4.80 2.95
C PRO A 53 -8.90 -5.82 1.82
N SER A 54 -7.63 -6.13 1.53
CA SER A 54 -7.28 -7.04 0.43
C SER A 54 -7.96 -8.41 0.52
N GLY A 55 -8.24 -8.92 1.73
CA GLY A 55 -8.98 -10.17 1.92
C GLY A 55 -10.48 -10.10 1.61
N ALA A 56 -11.06 -8.90 1.46
CA ALA A 56 -12.46 -8.71 1.06
C ALA A 56 -12.61 -8.37 -0.44
N LEU A 57 -11.51 -8.16 -1.14
CA LEU A 57 -11.48 -7.68 -2.51
C LEU A 57 -12.33 -8.55 -3.44
N ASP A 58 -12.11 -9.87 -3.41
CA ASP A 58 -12.77 -10.83 -4.29
C ASP A 58 -14.29 -10.82 -4.14
N SER A 59 -14.75 -10.89 -2.89
CA SER A 59 -16.18 -10.94 -2.61
C SER A 59 -16.91 -9.66 -3.01
N VAL A 60 -16.27 -8.51 -2.80
CA VAL A 60 -16.84 -7.21 -3.18
C VAL A 60 -16.82 -7.02 -4.68
N LEU A 61 -15.71 -7.31 -5.36
CA LEU A 61 -15.61 -7.17 -6.81
C LEU A 61 -16.55 -8.11 -7.58
N ARG A 62 -16.80 -9.32 -7.10
CA ARG A 62 -17.81 -10.21 -7.70
C ARG A 62 -19.19 -9.58 -7.63
N GLN A 63 -19.60 -9.03 -6.48
CA GLN A 63 -20.89 -8.34 -6.35
C GLN A 63 -20.98 -7.11 -7.28
N VAL A 64 -19.91 -6.30 -7.34
CA VAL A 64 -19.82 -5.16 -8.26
C VAL A 64 -19.99 -5.63 -9.71
N THR A 65 -19.26 -6.68 -10.09
CA THR A 65 -19.30 -7.25 -11.45
C THR A 65 -20.70 -7.77 -11.83
N ASP A 66 -21.37 -8.45 -10.90
CA ASP A 66 -22.71 -8.99 -11.15
C ASP A 66 -23.75 -7.88 -11.37
N LEU A 67 -23.60 -6.75 -10.68
CA LEU A 67 -24.55 -5.64 -10.71
C LEU A 67 -24.28 -4.62 -11.82
N THR A 68 -23.04 -4.53 -12.30
CA THR A 68 -22.66 -3.52 -13.31
C THR A 68 -23.06 -3.97 -14.71
N GLU A 69 -23.77 -3.09 -15.44
CA GLU A 69 -24.23 -3.34 -16.81
C GLU A 69 -23.42 -2.58 -17.87
N LYS A 70 -22.65 -1.58 -17.46
CA LYS A 70 -21.78 -0.74 -18.31
C LYS A 70 -20.30 -0.88 -17.93
N LYS A 71 -19.43 -0.38 -18.79
CA LYS A 71 -18.00 -0.29 -18.44
C LYS A 71 -17.76 0.78 -17.40
N ILE A 72 -16.99 0.42 -16.36
CA ILE A 72 -16.60 1.31 -15.27
C ILE A 72 -15.08 1.43 -15.16
N ILE A 73 -14.60 2.57 -14.67
CA ILE A 73 -13.22 2.71 -14.20
C ILE A 73 -13.15 2.21 -12.77
N ILE A 74 -12.25 1.26 -12.51
CA ILE A 74 -12.02 0.76 -11.16
C ILE A 74 -10.76 1.41 -10.61
N ILE A 75 -10.88 2.13 -9.50
CA ILE A 75 -9.76 2.72 -8.79
C ILE A 75 -9.40 1.84 -7.60
N ASN A 76 -8.14 1.39 -7.54
CA ASN A 76 -7.61 0.63 -6.41
C ASN A 76 -6.75 1.53 -5.53
N VAL A 77 -7.03 1.57 -4.23
CA VAL A 77 -6.20 2.23 -3.21
C VAL A 77 -5.62 1.24 -2.20
N ALA A 78 -5.98 -0.05 -2.30
CA ALA A 78 -5.41 -1.08 -1.47
C ALA A 78 -3.94 -1.33 -1.85
N LYS A 79 -3.13 -1.67 -0.85
CA LYS A 79 -1.67 -1.82 -0.98
C LYS A 79 -1.25 -3.27 -0.75
N GLY A 80 -0.15 -3.68 -1.38
CA GLY A 80 0.41 -5.02 -1.22
C GLY A 80 -0.02 -6.00 -2.29
N PHE A 81 0.09 -7.28 -1.95
CA PHE A 81 -0.29 -8.41 -2.83
C PHE A 81 -1.59 -9.04 -2.35
N HIS A 82 -2.25 -9.75 -3.26
CA HIS A 82 -3.40 -10.56 -2.89
C HIS A 82 -2.97 -11.67 -1.92
N PRO A 83 -3.70 -11.88 -0.80
CA PRO A 83 -3.22 -12.74 0.28
C PRO A 83 -3.07 -14.22 -0.09
N GLU A 84 -3.88 -14.73 -1.04
CA GLU A 84 -3.88 -16.13 -1.44
C GLU A 84 -3.07 -16.38 -2.72
N THR A 85 -3.27 -15.54 -3.75
CA THR A 85 -2.63 -15.75 -5.06
C THR A 85 -1.27 -15.10 -5.19
N HIS A 86 -0.92 -14.17 -4.28
CA HIS A 86 0.30 -13.36 -4.30
C HIS A 86 0.46 -12.49 -5.56
N GLN A 87 -0.60 -12.36 -6.35
CA GLN A 87 -0.66 -11.49 -7.52
C GLN A 87 -0.71 -10.01 -7.10
N ARG A 88 -0.35 -9.12 -8.02
CA ARG A 88 -0.61 -7.70 -7.88
C ARG A 88 -2.12 -7.44 -7.91
N LEU A 89 -2.59 -6.48 -7.11
CA LEU A 89 -4.04 -6.26 -6.97
C LEU A 89 -4.71 -5.83 -8.28
N SER A 90 -3.99 -5.10 -9.16
CA SER A 90 -4.54 -4.76 -10.48
C SER A 90 -4.76 -5.99 -11.38
N GLU A 91 -3.95 -7.03 -11.25
CA GLU A 91 -4.15 -8.29 -11.97
C GLU A 91 -5.38 -9.01 -11.45
N VAL A 92 -5.50 -9.15 -10.14
CA VAL A 92 -6.68 -9.76 -9.51
C VAL A 92 -7.97 -9.03 -9.91
N ILE A 93 -7.96 -7.68 -9.92
CA ILE A 93 -9.11 -6.90 -10.36
C ILE A 93 -9.43 -7.19 -11.84
N LYS A 94 -8.41 -7.29 -12.69
CA LYS A 94 -8.60 -7.63 -14.12
C LYS A 94 -9.16 -9.03 -14.32
N ASP A 95 -8.79 -9.99 -13.49
CA ASP A 95 -9.29 -11.36 -13.53
C ASP A 95 -10.75 -11.46 -13.05
N LEU A 96 -11.13 -10.65 -12.04
CA LEU A 96 -12.48 -10.67 -11.46
C LEU A 96 -13.51 -9.84 -12.22
N VAL A 97 -13.07 -8.75 -12.87
CA VAL A 97 -13.96 -7.85 -13.62
C VAL A 97 -13.59 -7.93 -15.10
N PRO A 98 -14.39 -8.61 -15.94
CA PRO A 98 -14.09 -8.84 -17.34
C PRO A 98 -14.10 -7.53 -18.16
N GLU A 99 -13.47 -7.56 -19.36
CA GLU A 99 -13.27 -6.38 -20.19
C GLU A 99 -14.56 -5.71 -20.68
N GLU A 100 -15.63 -6.47 -20.82
CA GLU A 100 -16.95 -5.95 -21.20
C GLU A 100 -17.60 -5.08 -20.11
N LYS A 101 -17.16 -5.22 -18.85
CA LYS A 101 -17.64 -4.46 -17.69
C LYS A 101 -16.59 -3.49 -17.13
N ARG A 102 -15.36 -3.56 -17.62
CA ARG A 102 -14.24 -2.74 -17.16
C ARG A 102 -13.70 -1.86 -18.27
N GLU A 103 -13.71 -0.55 -18.06
CA GLU A 103 -12.99 0.41 -18.91
C GLU A 103 -11.48 0.35 -18.64
N ALA A 104 -11.11 0.43 -17.37
CA ALA A 104 -9.73 0.37 -16.93
C ALA A 104 -9.61 0.05 -15.42
N VAL A 105 -8.40 -0.35 -15.01
CA VAL A 105 -7.96 -0.33 -13.61
C VAL A 105 -6.95 0.79 -13.44
N VAL A 106 -7.14 1.62 -12.42
CA VAL A 106 -6.24 2.72 -12.05
C VAL A 106 -5.83 2.54 -10.59
N SER A 107 -4.57 2.32 -10.31
CA SER A 107 -4.07 2.29 -8.93
C SER A 107 -3.69 3.71 -8.49
N LEU A 108 -4.26 4.19 -7.38
CA LEU A 108 -3.97 5.50 -6.82
C LEU A 108 -2.90 5.32 -5.73
N ILE A 109 -1.66 5.68 -6.07
CA ILE A 109 -0.45 5.32 -5.31
C ILE A 109 0.39 6.55 -4.98
N GLY A 110 1.00 6.55 -3.80
CA GLY A 110 1.94 7.58 -3.36
C GLY A 110 1.85 7.88 -1.86
N PRO A 111 2.63 8.86 -1.38
CA PRO A 111 2.67 9.28 0.03
C PRO A 111 1.34 9.97 0.41
N SER A 112 0.43 9.24 1.06
CA SER A 112 -0.93 9.71 1.33
C SER A 112 -1.49 9.07 2.61
N HIS A 113 -0.99 9.49 3.78
CA HIS A 113 -1.62 9.11 5.05
C HIS A 113 -3.00 9.75 5.17
N ALA A 114 -4.01 8.93 5.46
CA ALA A 114 -5.40 9.39 5.54
C ALA A 114 -5.59 10.49 6.59
N GLU A 115 -4.83 10.43 7.68
CA GLU A 115 -4.80 11.41 8.76
C GLU A 115 -4.41 12.81 8.27
N GLU A 116 -3.53 12.91 7.29
CA GLU A 116 -3.10 14.17 6.71
C GLU A 116 -4.04 14.63 5.59
N VAL A 117 -4.49 13.70 4.76
CA VAL A 117 -5.41 14.00 3.65
C VAL A 117 -6.73 14.57 4.16
N ILE A 118 -7.32 13.99 5.20
CA ILE A 118 -8.58 14.47 5.77
C ILE A 118 -8.46 15.88 6.37
N LEU A 119 -7.28 16.24 6.85
CA LEU A 119 -6.96 17.58 7.34
C LEU A 119 -6.55 18.55 6.22
N ARG A 120 -6.70 18.17 4.95
CA ARG A 120 -6.37 18.96 3.75
C ARG A 120 -4.89 19.38 3.69
N GLN A 121 -4.00 18.55 4.23
CA GLN A 121 -2.56 18.80 4.08
C GLN A 121 -2.10 18.47 2.65
N LEU A 122 -1.05 19.17 2.20
CA LEU A 122 -0.54 19.01 0.83
C LEU A 122 -0.11 17.57 0.56
N THR A 123 -0.78 16.94 -0.40
CA THR A 123 -0.58 15.54 -0.77
C THR A 123 -0.36 15.42 -2.27
N CYS A 124 0.64 14.65 -2.67
CA CYS A 124 0.90 14.34 -4.08
C CYS A 124 0.99 12.84 -4.27
N LEU A 125 0.31 12.31 -5.30
CA LEU A 125 0.35 10.90 -5.67
C LEU A 125 0.14 10.67 -7.17
N ASN A 126 0.17 9.43 -7.61
CA ASN A 126 -0.01 9.03 -9.00
C ASN A 126 -1.31 8.26 -9.23
N ALA A 127 -1.98 8.57 -10.33
CA ALA A 127 -2.93 7.69 -10.99
C ALA A 127 -2.15 6.79 -11.95
N VAL A 128 -2.04 5.50 -11.60
CA VAL A 128 -1.21 4.53 -12.32
C VAL A 128 -2.08 3.58 -13.12
N SER A 129 -1.95 3.59 -14.44
CA SER A 129 -2.71 2.73 -15.34
C SER A 129 -2.02 2.54 -16.67
N ASP A 130 -2.23 1.38 -17.31
CA ASP A 130 -1.92 1.13 -18.70
C ASP A 130 -2.89 1.84 -19.68
N ASN A 131 -4.05 2.29 -19.19
CA ASN A 131 -5.01 3.14 -19.91
C ASN A 131 -4.79 4.61 -19.53
N GLU A 132 -4.15 5.36 -20.44
CA GLU A 132 -3.80 6.76 -20.18
C GLU A 132 -5.02 7.69 -20.03
N GLU A 133 -6.11 7.43 -20.76
CA GLU A 133 -7.33 8.25 -20.67
C GLU A 133 -8.05 8.04 -19.34
N ALA A 134 -8.10 6.82 -18.85
CA ALA A 134 -8.60 6.53 -17.51
C ALA A 134 -7.74 7.19 -16.41
N ALA A 135 -6.41 7.14 -16.55
CA ALA A 135 -5.50 7.84 -15.63
C ALA A 135 -5.73 9.37 -15.66
N LYS A 136 -5.99 9.98 -16.84
CA LYS A 136 -6.35 11.41 -16.95
C LYS A 136 -7.69 11.72 -16.27
N THR A 137 -8.67 10.84 -16.41
CA THR A 137 -9.97 10.97 -15.76
C THR A 137 -9.81 10.97 -14.24
N VAL A 138 -9.08 9.99 -13.70
CA VAL A 138 -8.83 9.88 -12.26
C VAL A 138 -8.01 11.08 -11.76
N GLN A 139 -6.99 11.52 -12.52
CA GLN A 139 -6.22 12.72 -12.20
C GLN A 139 -7.13 13.94 -12.02
N LYS A 140 -8.08 14.15 -12.93
CA LYS A 140 -9.01 15.29 -12.86
C LYS A 140 -10.00 15.18 -11.70
N LEU A 141 -10.51 13.97 -11.43
CA LEU A 141 -11.48 13.72 -10.37
C LEU A 141 -10.91 13.99 -8.97
N PHE A 142 -9.63 13.65 -8.75
CA PHE A 142 -9.02 13.72 -7.43
C PHE A 142 -8.19 14.99 -7.20
N SER A 143 -7.73 15.67 -8.26
CA SER A 143 -6.89 16.87 -8.08
C SER A 143 -7.71 18.06 -7.59
N ASN A 144 -7.18 18.73 -6.54
CA ASN A 144 -7.70 19.97 -5.98
C ASN A 144 -6.55 20.82 -5.40
N ASP A 145 -6.85 21.85 -4.61
CA ASP A 145 -5.87 22.81 -4.10
C ASP A 145 -4.82 22.21 -3.15
N TYR A 146 -5.14 21.11 -2.48
CA TYR A 146 -4.23 20.43 -1.53
C TYR A 146 -3.89 18.99 -1.92
N PHE A 147 -4.55 18.43 -2.94
CA PHE A 147 -4.37 17.06 -3.38
C PHE A 147 -4.05 17.03 -4.87
N ARG A 148 -2.77 16.76 -5.20
CA ARG A 148 -2.28 16.78 -6.57
C ARG A 148 -2.00 15.38 -7.09
N VAL A 149 -2.63 15.02 -8.21
CA VAL A 149 -2.45 13.71 -8.84
C VAL A 149 -1.60 13.87 -10.11
N TYR A 150 -0.52 13.11 -10.19
CA TYR A 150 0.27 12.90 -11.41
C TYR A 150 -0.18 11.62 -12.09
N ARG A 151 0.43 11.25 -13.20
CA ARG A 151 0.14 10.00 -13.91
C ARG A 151 1.41 9.18 -14.08
N ASN A 152 1.26 7.86 -14.04
CA ASN A 152 2.30 6.90 -14.34
C ASN A 152 1.70 5.73 -15.12
N THR A 153 2.43 5.21 -16.11
CA THR A 153 2.00 4.05 -16.92
C THR A 153 2.68 2.75 -16.50
N ASP A 154 3.62 2.82 -15.56
CA ASP A 154 4.33 1.64 -15.03
C ASP A 154 3.56 1.01 -13.86
N VAL A 155 2.49 0.28 -14.19
CA VAL A 155 1.65 -0.41 -13.19
C VAL A 155 2.48 -1.42 -12.39
N VAL A 156 3.38 -2.14 -13.05
CA VAL A 156 4.23 -3.17 -12.40
C VAL A 156 5.13 -2.54 -11.36
N GLY A 157 5.91 -1.53 -11.78
CA GLY A 157 6.87 -0.87 -10.88
C GLY A 157 6.21 -0.18 -9.70
N ALA A 158 5.09 0.52 -9.93
CA ALA A 158 4.38 1.24 -8.90
C ALA A 158 3.77 0.30 -7.82
N GLU A 159 3.06 -0.76 -8.23
CA GLU A 159 2.44 -1.70 -7.28
C GLU A 159 3.48 -2.51 -6.49
N ILE A 160 4.58 -2.91 -7.13
CA ILE A 160 5.70 -3.56 -6.44
C ILE A 160 6.35 -2.61 -5.44
N GLY A 161 6.58 -1.36 -5.82
CA GLY A 161 7.13 -0.34 -4.93
C GLY A 161 6.34 -0.22 -3.63
N VAL A 162 5.01 -0.09 -3.76
CA VAL A 162 4.08 0.01 -2.62
C VAL A 162 4.08 -1.24 -1.73
N ALA A 163 4.30 -2.42 -2.28
CA ALA A 163 4.37 -3.63 -1.48
C ALA A 163 5.68 -3.69 -0.67
N ILE A 164 6.84 -3.46 -1.33
CA ILE A 164 8.16 -3.60 -0.70
C ILE A 164 8.46 -2.47 0.30
N LYS A 165 8.01 -1.23 0.04
CA LYS A 165 8.22 -0.15 1.01
C LYS A 165 7.70 -0.48 2.41
N ASN A 166 6.64 -1.27 2.50
CA ASN A 166 6.06 -1.70 3.77
C ASN A 166 7.00 -2.63 4.54
N ILE A 167 7.79 -3.44 3.85
CA ILE A 167 8.87 -4.26 4.45
C ILE A 167 9.96 -3.34 4.99
N MET A 168 10.37 -2.34 4.20
CA MET A 168 11.39 -1.36 4.60
C MET A 168 10.93 -0.52 5.79
N ALA A 169 9.63 -0.22 5.88
CA ALA A 169 9.06 0.48 7.02
C ALA A 169 9.12 -0.36 8.31
N ILE A 170 8.89 -1.67 8.25
CA ILE A 170 9.12 -2.58 9.39
C ILE A 170 10.59 -2.52 9.81
N ALA A 171 11.53 -2.62 8.86
CA ALA A 171 12.96 -2.55 9.14
C ALA A 171 13.36 -1.20 9.77
N SER A 172 12.79 -0.08 9.26
CA SER A 172 13.02 1.26 9.83
C SER A 172 12.51 1.38 11.26
N GLY A 173 11.30 0.86 11.51
CA GLY A 173 10.76 0.80 12.88
C GLY A 173 11.60 -0.06 13.81
N ILE A 174 12.11 -1.20 13.36
CA ILE A 174 13.02 -2.04 14.14
C ILE A 174 14.29 -1.27 14.54
N LEU A 175 14.92 -0.55 13.59
CA LEU A 175 16.09 0.28 13.88
C LEU A 175 15.80 1.34 14.95
N GLU A 176 14.67 2.02 14.84
CA GLU A 176 14.21 2.98 15.85
C GLU A 176 14.01 2.30 17.20
N GLY A 177 13.38 1.14 17.23
CA GLY A 177 13.05 0.37 18.45
C GLY A 177 14.27 -0.08 19.25
N ILE A 178 15.37 -0.41 18.55
CA ILE A 178 16.66 -0.76 19.19
C ILE A 178 17.58 0.43 19.42
N GLY A 179 17.09 1.65 19.20
CA GLY A 179 17.81 2.89 19.47
C GLY A 179 18.87 3.28 18.45
N GLN A 180 18.77 2.80 17.20
CA GLN A 180 19.63 3.26 16.10
C GLN A 180 19.18 4.64 15.61
N GLY A 181 20.14 5.51 15.29
CA GLY A 181 19.88 6.90 14.92
C GLY A 181 19.57 7.13 13.44
N ASP A 182 19.50 8.40 13.06
CA ASP A 182 19.11 8.86 11.72
C ASP A 182 20.04 8.35 10.61
N ASN A 183 21.35 8.21 10.87
CA ASN A 183 22.29 7.67 9.89
C ASN A 183 21.92 6.23 9.47
N ALA A 184 21.53 5.39 10.43
CA ALA A 184 21.13 4.01 10.16
C ALA A 184 19.83 3.98 9.36
N ARG A 185 18.85 4.82 9.69
CA ARG A 185 17.59 4.93 8.96
C ARG A 185 17.78 5.47 7.54
N ALA A 186 18.62 6.49 7.37
CA ALA A 186 18.96 7.02 6.04
C ALA A 186 19.64 5.95 5.17
N ALA A 187 20.62 5.22 5.74
CA ALA A 187 21.27 4.11 5.05
C ALA A 187 20.26 3.00 4.68
N LEU A 188 19.36 2.63 5.61
CA LEU A 188 18.30 1.65 5.36
C LEU A 188 17.41 2.08 4.20
N MET A 189 16.90 3.32 4.20
CA MET A 189 16.01 3.81 3.14
C MET A 189 16.74 3.83 1.79
N THR A 190 18.00 4.27 1.74
CA THR A 190 18.81 4.28 0.51
C THR A 190 19.03 2.86 -0.03
N ARG A 191 19.43 1.94 0.83
CA ARG A 191 19.68 0.53 0.43
C ARG A 191 18.36 -0.22 0.16
N GLY A 192 17.30 0.10 0.91
CA GLY A 192 15.95 -0.39 0.67
C GLY A 192 15.41 0.02 -0.69
N LEU A 193 15.61 1.28 -1.08
CA LEU A 193 15.23 1.76 -2.41
C LEU A 193 15.98 1.00 -3.52
N ALA A 194 17.26 0.68 -3.29
CA ALA A 194 18.04 -0.15 -4.23
C ALA A 194 17.49 -1.58 -4.34
N GLU A 195 17.04 -2.20 -3.23
CA GLU A 195 16.37 -3.50 -3.25
C GLU A 195 15.03 -3.43 -3.97
N MET A 196 14.19 -2.44 -3.65
CA MET A 196 12.90 -2.20 -4.32
C MET A 196 13.09 -2.09 -5.83
N THR A 197 14.07 -1.28 -6.27
CA THR A 197 14.37 -1.08 -7.68
C THR A 197 14.82 -2.38 -8.33
N ARG A 198 15.71 -3.12 -7.70
CA ARG A 198 16.25 -4.38 -8.22
C ARG A 198 15.14 -5.41 -8.42
N TYR A 199 14.32 -5.61 -7.41
CA TYR A 199 13.21 -6.55 -7.46
C TYR A 199 12.18 -6.15 -8.49
N GLY A 200 11.75 -4.89 -8.49
CA GLY A 200 10.72 -4.44 -9.40
C GLY A 200 11.16 -4.43 -10.87
N VAL A 201 12.41 -4.06 -11.16
CA VAL A 201 12.96 -4.14 -12.52
C VAL A 201 13.07 -5.60 -12.99
N ALA A 202 13.46 -6.52 -12.11
CA ALA A 202 13.48 -7.95 -12.43
C ALA A 202 12.09 -8.53 -12.77
N LEU A 203 11.02 -7.88 -12.30
CA LEU A 203 9.64 -8.24 -12.59
C LEU A 203 9.00 -7.40 -13.72
N GLY A 204 9.76 -6.56 -14.40
CA GLY A 204 9.31 -5.78 -15.55
C GLY A 204 8.92 -4.33 -15.28
N GLY A 205 9.11 -3.84 -14.05
CA GLY A 205 8.95 -2.43 -13.68
C GLY A 205 10.10 -1.56 -14.22
N LYS A 206 9.87 -0.25 -14.29
CA LYS A 206 10.83 0.74 -14.76
C LYS A 206 11.64 1.32 -13.60
N LYS A 207 12.95 1.50 -13.79
CA LYS A 207 13.83 2.07 -12.76
C LYS A 207 13.40 3.47 -12.32
N GLU A 208 12.92 4.28 -13.26
CA GLU A 208 12.52 5.66 -13.04
C GLU A 208 11.32 5.78 -12.08
N THR A 209 10.44 4.78 -12.04
CA THR A 209 9.29 4.74 -11.13
C THR A 209 9.73 4.81 -9.67
N TYR A 210 10.84 4.18 -9.32
CA TYR A 210 11.37 4.15 -7.95
C TYR A 210 12.00 5.47 -7.49
N LEU A 211 12.32 6.38 -8.43
CA LEU A 211 12.79 7.73 -8.12
C LEU A 211 11.64 8.75 -7.93
N GLY A 212 10.41 8.32 -8.15
CA GLY A 212 9.20 9.14 -8.06
C GLY A 212 8.40 8.93 -6.77
N LEU A 213 7.14 9.39 -6.82
CA LEU A 213 6.19 9.29 -5.70
C LEU A 213 5.86 7.84 -5.32
N ASP A 214 5.79 6.94 -6.31
CA ASP A 214 5.48 5.51 -6.13
C ASP A 214 6.65 4.71 -5.54
N GLY A 215 7.85 5.30 -5.53
CA GLY A 215 9.08 4.72 -5.01
C GLY A 215 9.58 5.48 -3.79
N VAL A 216 10.58 6.34 -3.99
CA VAL A 216 11.27 7.06 -2.89
C VAL A 216 10.32 7.93 -2.07
N GLY A 217 9.31 8.56 -2.68
CA GLY A 217 8.36 9.41 -1.95
C GLY A 217 7.55 8.61 -0.92
N ASP A 218 6.93 7.52 -1.37
CA ASP A 218 6.11 6.67 -0.49
C ASP A 218 6.97 5.86 0.50
N LEU A 219 8.22 5.53 0.13
CA LEU A 219 9.20 4.91 1.03
C LEU A 219 9.52 5.83 2.21
N ILE A 220 9.89 7.08 1.95
CA ILE A 220 10.28 8.05 3.00
C ILE A 220 9.13 8.23 3.99
N VAL A 221 7.94 8.57 3.52
CA VAL A 221 6.81 8.85 4.41
C VAL A 221 6.44 7.62 5.25
N THR A 222 6.54 6.41 4.67
CA THR A 222 6.16 5.18 5.37
C THR A 222 7.21 4.75 6.40
N CYS A 223 8.50 5.01 6.11
CA CYS A 223 9.62 4.67 7.00
C CYS A 223 9.83 5.66 8.15
N THR A 224 9.23 6.86 8.11
CA THR A 224 9.46 7.92 9.11
C THR A 224 8.22 8.33 9.89
N SER A 225 7.04 7.85 9.50
CA SER A 225 5.77 8.27 10.09
C SER A 225 5.23 7.28 11.12
N MET A 226 4.79 7.82 12.27
CA MET A 226 4.06 7.07 13.29
C MET A 226 2.64 6.65 12.83
N HIS A 227 2.10 7.24 11.76
CA HIS A 227 0.85 6.79 11.14
C HIS A 227 1.03 5.48 10.38
N SER A 228 2.27 5.11 10.05
CA SER A 228 2.55 3.83 9.39
C SER A 228 2.42 2.65 10.37
N ARG A 229 1.42 1.81 10.16
CA ARG A 229 1.26 0.55 10.90
C ARG A 229 2.47 -0.38 10.76
N ASN A 230 3.12 -0.38 9.61
CA ASN A 230 4.33 -1.17 9.38
C ASN A 230 5.50 -0.64 10.22
N PHE A 231 5.71 0.68 10.24
CA PHE A 231 6.74 1.31 11.06
C PHE A 231 6.50 1.05 12.56
N THR A 232 5.27 1.29 13.05
CA THR A 232 4.95 1.08 14.47
C THR A 232 5.03 -0.38 14.89
N THR A 233 4.71 -1.32 14.00
CA THR A 233 4.95 -2.75 14.24
C THR A 233 6.44 -3.05 14.38
N GLY A 234 7.26 -2.54 13.46
CA GLY A 234 8.73 -2.68 13.54
C GLY A 234 9.31 -2.06 14.80
N LEU A 235 8.84 -0.86 15.18
CA LEU A 235 9.24 -0.17 16.41
C LEU A 235 8.99 -1.04 17.66
N GLN A 236 7.82 -1.69 17.71
CA GLN A 236 7.50 -2.57 18.83
C GLN A 236 8.39 -3.82 18.83
N ILE A 237 8.58 -4.48 17.68
CA ILE A 237 9.47 -5.63 17.54
C ILE A 237 10.90 -5.28 17.95
N GLY A 238 11.41 -4.10 17.56
CA GLY A 238 12.71 -3.62 17.95
C GLY A 238 12.83 -3.44 19.47
N LYS A 239 11.83 -2.82 20.12
CA LYS A 239 11.77 -2.66 21.57
C LYS A 239 11.69 -3.98 22.34
N ASP A 240 10.93 -4.94 21.80
CA ASP A 240 10.75 -6.26 22.42
C ASP A 240 11.95 -7.18 22.15
N GLY A 241 12.84 -6.85 21.20
CA GLY A 241 14.00 -7.65 20.81
C GLY A 241 13.65 -8.95 20.05
N SER A 242 12.38 -9.19 19.76
CA SER A 242 11.88 -10.35 19.00
C SER A 242 10.48 -10.10 18.45
N SER A 243 10.07 -10.94 17.49
CA SER A 243 8.70 -10.91 16.92
C SER A 243 7.68 -11.76 17.70
N GLU A 244 8.07 -12.45 18.77
CA GLU A 244 7.19 -13.40 19.47
C GLU A 244 5.93 -12.73 20.03
N LYS A 245 6.09 -11.58 20.67
CA LYS A 245 4.96 -10.82 21.24
C LYS A 245 4.02 -10.33 20.15
N PHE A 246 4.57 -9.84 19.03
CA PHE A 246 3.77 -9.47 17.86
C PHE A 246 2.88 -10.63 17.41
N TRP A 247 3.41 -11.84 17.24
CA TRP A 247 2.61 -12.99 16.80
C TRP A 247 1.55 -13.43 17.83
N LYS A 248 1.81 -13.25 19.12
CA LYS A 248 0.86 -13.61 20.19
C LYS A 248 -0.30 -12.62 20.32
N GLU A 249 -0.05 -11.34 20.16
CA GLU A 249 -0.98 -10.27 20.55
C GLU A 249 -1.60 -9.55 19.34
N ASN A 250 -0.95 -9.57 18.16
CA ASN A 250 -1.43 -8.81 17.02
C ASN A 250 -2.68 -9.45 16.39
N LYS A 251 -3.75 -8.64 16.33
CA LYS A 251 -5.03 -9.00 15.68
C LYS A 251 -5.27 -8.22 14.38
N ARG A 252 -4.37 -7.31 14.02
CA ARG A 252 -4.52 -6.41 12.86
C ARG A 252 -3.69 -6.91 11.69
N THR A 253 -4.19 -6.70 10.49
CA THR A 253 -3.40 -6.93 9.27
C THR A 253 -2.29 -5.89 9.19
N VAL A 254 -1.05 -6.37 9.05
CA VAL A 254 0.14 -5.57 8.77
C VAL A 254 0.65 -5.98 7.41
N GLU A 255 0.45 -5.13 6.42
CA GLU A 255 0.69 -5.45 4.99
C GLU A 255 2.14 -5.85 4.72
N GLY A 256 3.10 -5.18 5.38
CA GLY A 256 4.53 -5.48 5.23
C GLY A 256 4.93 -6.86 5.74
N VAL A 257 4.19 -7.42 6.72
CA VAL A 257 4.45 -8.78 7.22
C VAL A 257 4.10 -9.79 6.13
N ALA A 258 2.89 -9.71 5.57
CA ALA A 258 2.48 -10.60 4.47
C ALA A 258 3.36 -10.40 3.22
N ALA A 259 3.61 -9.14 2.83
CA ALA A 259 4.46 -8.82 1.69
C ALA A 259 5.88 -9.36 1.85
N CYS A 260 6.44 -9.34 3.07
CA CYS A 260 7.79 -9.85 3.35
C CYS A 260 7.92 -11.33 2.96
N LYS A 261 6.94 -12.15 3.31
CA LYS A 261 6.93 -13.57 2.96
C LYS A 261 6.88 -13.76 1.45
N VAL A 262 5.96 -13.10 0.77
CA VAL A 262 5.78 -13.19 -0.68
C VAL A 262 7.06 -12.77 -1.42
N VAL A 263 7.62 -11.61 -1.06
CA VAL A 263 8.83 -11.08 -1.71
C VAL A 263 10.04 -11.95 -1.43
N TYR A 264 10.20 -12.44 -0.20
CA TYR A 264 11.27 -13.36 0.17
C TYR A 264 11.25 -14.64 -0.68
N GLU A 265 10.11 -15.32 -0.73
CA GLU A 265 9.95 -16.57 -1.48
C GLU A 265 10.19 -16.38 -2.98
N GLU A 266 9.61 -15.33 -3.57
CA GLU A 266 9.75 -15.06 -5.00
C GLU A 266 11.15 -14.57 -5.37
N ALA A 267 11.81 -13.77 -4.51
CA ALA A 267 13.18 -13.32 -4.72
C ALA A 267 14.15 -14.50 -4.74
N HIS A 268 14.03 -15.43 -3.77
CA HIS A 268 14.86 -16.63 -3.73
C HIS A 268 14.65 -17.53 -4.94
N LYS A 269 13.40 -17.75 -5.32
CA LYS A 269 13.07 -18.54 -6.53
C LYS A 269 13.69 -17.97 -7.80
N ARG A 270 13.82 -16.63 -7.89
CA ARG A 270 14.39 -15.94 -9.05
C ARG A 270 15.88 -15.59 -8.92
N GLY A 271 16.50 -15.83 -7.78
CA GLY A 271 17.89 -15.47 -7.51
C GLY A 271 18.12 -13.95 -7.41
N ILE A 272 17.13 -13.20 -6.90
CA ILE A 272 17.23 -11.76 -6.70
C ILE A 272 17.80 -11.47 -5.30
N ASP A 273 18.91 -10.72 -5.21
CA ASP A 273 19.58 -10.37 -3.94
C ASP A 273 18.78 -9.32 -3.17
N MET A 274 18.13 -9.72 -2.07
CA MET A 274 17.26 -8.89 -1.24
C MET A 274 17.67 -8.91 0.24
N PRO A 275 18.91 -8.49 0.57
CA PRO A 275 19.48 -8.70 1.89
C PRO A 275 18.71 -8.06 3.06
N ILE A 276 18.07 -6.90 2.89
CA ILE A 276 17.28 -6.29 3.97
C ILE A 276 15.98 -7.09 4.16
N THR A 277 15.32 -7.44 3.07
CA THR A 277 14.11 -8.28 3.09
C THR A 277 14.39 -9.64 3.75
N ASP A 278 15.53 -10.25 3.46
CA ASP A 278 15.95 -11.52 4.07
C ASP A 278 16.08 -11.39 5.60
N GLN A 279 16.64 -10.29 6.09
CA GLN A 279 16.77 -10.10 7.54
C GLN A 279 15.44 -9.76 8.21
N VAL A 280 14.56 -8.99 7.54
CA VAL A 280 13.19 -8.77 8.04
C VAL A 280 12.42 -10.08 8.10
N TYR A 281 12.55 -10.94 7.09
CA TYR A 281 11.97 -12.28 7.10
C TYR A 281 12.52 -13.14 8.26
N ALA A 282 13.83 -13.13 8.47
CA ALA A 282 14.45 -13.88 9.56
C ALA A 282 13.96 -13.45 10.95
N ILE A 283 13.73 -12.14 11.15
CA ILE A 283 13.14 -11.62 12.41
C ILE A 283 11.68 -12.06 12.54
N LEU A 284 10.90 -11.92 11.47
CA LEU A 284 9.47 -12.19 11.53
C LEU A 284 9.13 -13.67 11.62
N TYR A 285 9.83 -14.51 10.87
CA TYR A 285 9.43 -15.91 10.64
C TYR A 285 10.42 -16.97 11.14
N GLU A 286 11.70 -16.61 11.37
CA GLU A 286 12.72 -17.55 11.85
C GLU A 286 13.12 -17.28 13.32
N GLY A 287 12.57 -16.26 13.96
CA GLY A 287 12.82 -15.94 15.36
C GLY A 287 14.20 -15.37 15.66
N LYS A 288 14.93 -14.87 14.66
CA LYS A 288 16.21 -14.19 14.89
C LYS A 288 16.03 -12.84 15.57
N SER A 289 16.98 -12.45 16.41
CA SER A 289 16.96 -11.12 17.03
C SER A 289 17.32 -10.03 16.04
N PRO A 290 16.77 -8.80 16.22
CA PRO A 290 17.16 -7.62 15.43
C PRO A 290 18.67 -7.39 15.39
N GLU A 291 19.36 -7.54 16.51
CA GLU A 291 20.81 -7.31 16.62
C GLU A 291 21.61 -8.31 15.77
N GLU A 292 21.24 -9.59 15.78
CA GLU A 292 21.87 -10.61 14.95
C GLU A 292 21.69 -10.30 13.46
N CYS A 293 20.49 -9.86 13.07
CA CYS A 293 20.17 -9.50 11.70
C CYS A 293 20.96 -8.28 11.22
N ILE A 294 21.10 -7.25 12.06
CA ILE A 294 21.94 -6.08 11.74
C ILE A 294 23.41 -6.48 11.60
N LYS A 295 23.92 -7.30 12.53
CA LYS A 295 25.28 -7.82 12.44
C LYS A 295 25.52 -8.59 11.14
N THR A 296 24.55 -9.37 10.71
CA THR A 296 24.60 -10.07 9.42
C THR A 296 24.70 -9.11 8.24
N LEU A 297 23.88 -8.04 8.21
CA LEU A 297 23.95 -7.03 7.16
C LEU A 297 25.28 -6.29 7.15
N MET A 298 25.80 -5.91 8.32
CA MET A 298 27.05 -5.15 8.46
C MET A 298 28.31 -5.99 8.18
N SER A 299 28.23 -7.31 8.28
CA SER A 299 29.34 -8.22 7.99
C SER A 299 29.42 -8.68 6.53
N ARG A 300 28.52 -8.21 5.66
CA ARG A 300 28.59 -8.52 4.22
C ARG A 300 29.89 -8.02 3.61
N SER A 301 30.34 -8.71 2.53
CA SER A 301 31.54 -8.32 1.80
C SER A 301 31.50 -6.88 1.35
N LEU A 302 32.63 -6.17 1.52
CA LEU A 302 32.78 -4.79 1.06
C LEU A 302 32.76 -4.77 -0.48
N LYS A 303 31.96 -3.87 -1.04
CA LYS A 303 31.79 -3.70 -2.48
C LYS A 303 31.51 -2.24 -2.82
N PRO A 304 31.71 -1.79 -4.07
CA PRO A 304 31.21 -0.49 -4.51
C PRO A 304 29.70 -0.38 -4.26
N GLU A 305 29.23 0.83 -4.03
CA GLU A 305 27.79 1.08 -3.80
C GLU A 305 26.97 0.86 -5.07
N MET A 306 27.52 1.28 -6.23
CA MET A 306 26.92 1.16 -7.56
C MET A 306 27.84 0.39 -8.50
#